data_0713d0da7dcd22853526da02a18b1b7a
#
_entry.id   0713d0da7dcd22853526da02a18b1b7a
#
_cell.length_a   1.000
_cell.length_b   1.000
_cell.length_c   1.000
_cell.angle_alpha   90.00
_cell.angle_beta   90.00
_cell.angle_gamma   90.00
#
_symmetry.space_group_name_H-M   'P 1'
#
loop_
_entity.id
_entity.type
_entity.pdbx_description
1 polymer ?
#
loop_
_entity_poly.entity_id
_entity_poly.type
_entity_poly.pdbx_seq_one_letter_code
_entity_poly.pdbx_strand_id
1 'polypeptide(L)'
;MKCALIGLGMVSKTYGDAIAKCETVDLSLVYARSPDAREAFLSDWPQLNARAASNVDEIAASDVDFVILTTPPNARSEIVETLAAAGKPILMEKPVERTLDAATALVERCEAAGVPLGIMLQHRARPVVADLRAVIGDLGPLRMAEVNVPWWRPQAYYDEPGRGTYARDGGGVMISQAIHTMDLMLSLTGPVAEVSAMSATTGFHDMESEDFVCAGLRFANGAVGQLFATTASFPGRGETVTLHFAEGSAHLEAGQLKIDRRDGTSEVLGQAATSGAGADPMAFTSDWHRFVIEDFAYSLTDKRPPLVPGRDALEVHRLIAALEKAGRTGTTVSLKDI
;
A
#
# COMPACT_ATOMS: atom_id res chain seq x y z
N MET A 1 16.09 9.75 14.22
CA MET A 1 14.82 10.50 14.44
C MET A 1 13.94 9.69 15.38
N LYS A 2 13.15 10.37 16.23
CA LYS A 2 12.21 9.71 17.14
C LYS A 2 10.83 9.55 16.48
N CYS A 3 10.23 8.38 16.55
CA CYS A 3 8.87 8.19 16.08
C CYS A 3 7.93 7.66 17.19
N ALA A 4 6.64 7.79 16.95
CA ALA A 4 5.60 7.09 17.70
C ALA A 4 4.84 6.13 16.78
N LEU A 5 4.35 5.00 17.32
CA LEU A 5 3.51 4.03 16.61
C LEU A 5 2.11 4.04 17.22
N ILE A 6 1.10 4.38 16.43
CA ILE A 6 -0.31 4.39 16.82
C ILE A 6 -1.06 3.28 16.10
N GLY A 7 -1.62 2.34 16.85
CA GLY A 7 -2.29 1.14 16.35
C GLY A 7 -1.40 -0.10 16.49
N LEU A 8 -1.79 -1.03 17.37
CA LEU A 8 -1.00 -2.23 17.67
C LEU A 8 -1.82 -3.48 17.30
N GLY A 9 -2.31 -3.51 16.05
CA GLY A 9 -3.04 -4.62 15.46
C GLY A 9 -2.12 -5.63 14.77
N MET A 10 -2.69 -6.41 13.84
CA MET A 10 -1.99 -7.51 13.12
C MET A 10 -0.66 -7.07 12.51
N VAL A 11 -0.60 -5.91 11.87
CA VAL A 11 0.60 -5.42 11.15
C VAL A 11 1.68 -4.88 12.09
N SER A 12 1.37 -4.61 13.37
CA SER A 12 2.31 -3.99 14.30
C SER A 12 3.59 -4.79 14.51
N LYS A 13 3.53 -6.12 14.38
CA LYS A 13 4.73 -6.99 14.46
C LYS A 13 5.71 -6.70 13.32
N THR A 14 5.20 -6.48 12.10
CA THR A 14 6.03 -6.10 10.95
C THR A 14 6.71 -4.75 11.20
N TYR A 15 5.99 -3.78 11.80
CA TYR A 15 6.58 -2.49 12.16
C TYR A 15 7.61 -2.60 13.28
N GLY A 16 7.36 -3.42 14.31
CA GLY A 16 8.34 -3.71 15.35
C GLY A 16 9.65 -4.26 14.77
N ASP A 17 9.56 -5.25 13.87
CA ASP A 17 10.71 -5.83 13.18
C ASP A 17 11.40 -4.84 12.23
N ALA A 18 10.63 -4.06 11.47
CA ALA A 18 11.15 -3.04 10.57
C ALA A 18 11.93 -1.95 11.33
N ILE A 19 11.32 -1.40 12.40
CA ILE A 19 11.95 -0.34 13.22
C ILE A 19 13.18 -0.86 13.93
N ALA A 20 13.16 -2.10 14.45
CA ALA A 20 14.33 -2.71 15.09
C ALA A 20 15.54 -2.84 14.16
N LYS A 21 15.32 -2.84 12.84
CA LYS A 21 16.36 -2.88 11.80
C LYS A 21 16.73 -1.49 11.26
N CYS A 22 15.97 -0.43 11.61
CA CYS A 22 16.31 0.93 11.18
C CYS A 22 17.56 1.43 11.91
N GLU A 23 18.45 2.09 11.17
CA GLU A 23 19.65 2.72 11.75
C GLU A 23 19.41 4.17 12.19
N THR A 24 18.35 4.80 11.63
CA THR A 24 18.11 6.24 11.74
C THR A 24 16.81 6.62 12.44
N VAL A 25 16.01 5.62 12.83
CA VAL A 25 14.70 5.83 13.45
C VAL A 25 14.59 5.04 14.75
N ASP A 26 14.26 5.75 15.83
CA ASP A 26 14.04 5.19 17.16
C ASP A 26 12.56 5.27 17.53
N LEU A 27 11.95 4.16 17.96
CA LEU A 27 10.60 4.15 18.49
C LEU A 27 10.61 4.65 19.95
N SER A 28 9.94 5.78 20.21
CA SER A 28 9.87 6.37 21.54
C SER A 28 8.56 6.09 22.25
N LEU A 29 7.45 6.10 21.50
CA LEU A 29 6.10 5.98 22.06
C LEU A 29 5.27 4.98 21.26
N VAL A 30 4.42 4.24 21.96
CA VAL A 30 3.40 3.38 21.34
C VAL A 30 2.03 3.68 21.93
N TYR A 31 0.99 3.61 21.11
CA TYR A 31 -0.38 3.77 21.55
C TYR A 31 -1.34 2.82 20.84
N ALA A 32 -2.22 2.22 21.62
CA ALA A 32 -3.44 1.53 21.19
C ALA A 32 -4.53 1.74 22.25
N ARG A 33 -5.79 1.60 21.87
CA ARG A 33 -6.91 1.71 22.83
C ARG A 33 -6.84 0.63 23.91
N SER A 34 -6.48 -0.61 23.53
CA SER A 34 -6.29 -1.73 24.47
C SER A 34 -4.98 -1.57 25.25
N PRO A 35 -5.02 -1.54 26.59
CA PRO A 35 -3.81 -1.61 27.43
C PRO A 35 -3.02 -2.89 27.19
N ASP A 36 -3.69 -4.04 27.06
CA ASP A 36 -3.07 -5.35 26.85
C ASP A 36 -2.27 -5.38 25.54
N ALA A 37 -2.78 -4.75 24.47
CA ALA A 37 -2.06 -4.67 23.21
C ALA A 37 -0.78 -3.81 23.33
N ARG A 38 -0.80 -2.77 24.18
CA ARG A 38 0.40 -1.95 24.46
C ARG A 38 1.45 -2.75 25.24
N GLU A 39 1.02 -3.46 26.26
CA GLU A 39 1.90 -4.29 27.09
C GLU A 39 2.49 -5.44 26.27
N ALA A 40 1.68 -6.14 25.49
CA ALA A 40 2.14 -7.21 24.60
C ALA A 40 3.19 -6.72 23.59
N PHE A 41 2.94 -5.59 22.93
CA PHE A 41 3.91 -5.03 21.98
C PHE A 41 5.24 -4.66 22.66
N LEU A 42 5.19 -4.00 23.81
CA LEU A 42 6.41 -3.61 24.55
C LEU A 42 7.18 -4.83 25.06
N SER A 43 6.46 -5.91 25.44
CA SER A 43 7.07 -7.19 25.83
C SER A 43 7.71 -7.94 24.65
N ASP A 44 7.08 -7.90 23.46
CA ASP A 44 7.61 -8.54 22.25
C ASP A 44 8.86 -7.81 21.71
N TRP A 45 8.97 -6.48 21.96
CA TRP A 45 10.03 -5.62 21.41
C TRP A 45 10.77 -4.79 22.48
N PRO A 46 11.34 -5.42 23.54
CA PRO A 46 11.99 -4.70 24.64
C PRO A 46 13.23 -3.91 24.18
N GLN A 47 13.89 -4.35 23.10
CA GLN A 47 15.07 -3.69 22.54
C GLN A 47 14.77 -2.32 21.92
N LEU A 48 13.50 -2.01 21.58
CA LEU A 48 13.12 -0.70 21.05
C LEU A 48 13.08 0.39 22.14
N ASN A 49 13.10 0.01 23.43
CA ASN A 49 13.08 0.93 24.58
C ASN A 49 11.92 1.96 24.54
N ALA A 50 10.82 1.62 23.87
CA ALA A 50 9.64 2.46 23.78
C ALA A 50 8.83 2.42 25.08
N ARG A 51 8.02 3.44 25.31
CA ARG A 51 7.02 3.44 26.39
C ARG A 51 5.60 3.61 25.84
N ALA A 52 4.61 3.16 26.61
CA ALA A 52 3.21 3.39 26.29
C ALA A 52 2.84 4.87 26.52
N ALA A 53 2.14 5.47 25.55
CA ALA A 53 1.41 6.72 25.73
C ALA A 53 -0.01 6.45 26.23
N SER A 54 -0.59 7.40 26.99
CA SER A 54 -1.91 7.30 27.57
C SER A 54 -3.01 7.54 26.53
N ASN A 55 -2.75 8.45 25.58
CA ASN A 55 -3.67 8.86 24.52
C ASN A 55 -2.90 9.48 23.34
N VAL A 56 -3.63 9.89 22.30
CA VAL A 56 -3.07 10.54 21.10
C VAL A 56 -2.55 11.95 21.42
N ASP A 57 -3.19 12.67 22.33
CA ASP A 57 -2.78 14.04 22.72
C ASP A 57 -1.40 14.06 23.38
N GLU A 58 -1.06 13.02 24.17
CA GLU A 58 0.28 12.86 24.73
C GLU A 58 1.33 12.73 23.61
N ILE A 59 1.02 11.96 22.56
CA ILE A 59 1.91 11.82 21.39
C ILE A 59 2.02 13.14 20.63
N ALA A 60 0.89 13.81 20.40
CA ALA A 60 0.85 15.11 19.73
C ALA A 60 1.69 16.17 20.45
N ALA A 61 1.69 16.17 21.78
CA ALA A 61 2.47 17.08 22.63
C ALA A 61 3.93 16.66 22.86
N SER A 62 4.32 15.45 22.45
CA SER A 62 5.67 14.90 22.69
C SER A 62 6.73 15.48 21.74
N ASP A 63 8.00 15.09 21.97
CA ASP A 63 9.15 15.46 21.15
C ASP A 63 9.41 14.51 19.97
N VAL A 64 8.45 13.64 19.60
CA VAL A 64 8.61 12.78 18.43
C VAL A 64 8.62 13.61 17.14
N ASP A 65 9.50 13.22 16.22
CA ASP A 65 9.67 13.90 14.93
C ASP A 65 8.53 13.56 13.95
N PHE A 66 8.00 12.32 14.03
CA PHE A 66 6.87 11.88 13.22
C PHE A 66 6.10 10.73 13.87
N VAL A 67 4.93 10.44 13.32
CA VAL A 67 4.04 9.37 13.80
C VAL A 67 3.81 8.34 12.70
N ILE A 68 3.93 7.06 13.03
CA ILE A 68 3.49 5.94 12.20
C ILE A 68 2.07 5.56 12.64
N LEU A 69 1.11 5.64 11.71
CA LEU A 69 -0.31 5.39 12.00
C LEU A 69 -0.79 4.12 11.31
N THR A 70 -1.08 3.08 12.09
CA THR A 70 -1.45 1.73 11.61
C THR A 70 -2.86 1.29 12.04
N THR A 71 -3.69 2.24 12.48
CA THR A 71 -5.10 1.97 12.81
C THR A 71 -5.89 1.59 11.57
N PRO A 72 -7.04 0.89 11.71
CA PRO A 72 -7.98 0.68 10.61
C PRO A 72 -8.42 2.01 9.98
N PRO A 73 -8.74 2.05 8.67
CA PRO A 73 -9.06 3.30 7.97
C PRO A 73 -10.22 4.08 8.61
N ASN A 74 -11.25 3.40 9.08
CA ASN A 74 -12.41 4.02 9.74
C ASN A 74 -12.12 4.67 11.10
N ALA A 75 -10.92 4.55 11.65
CA ALA A 75 -10.54 5.10 12.96
C ALA A 75 -9.47 6.22 12.85
N ARG A 76 -9.18 6.72 11.63
CA ARG A 76 -8.03 7.62 11.40
C ARG A 76 -8.36 9.09 11.49
N SER A 77 -9.57 9.50 11.11
CA SER A 77 -9.91 10.92 10.88
C SER A 77 -9.59 11.81 12.10
N GLU A 78 -10.06 11.42 13.30
CA GLU A 78 -9.83 12.19 14.54
C GLU A 78 -8.35 12.19 14.95
N ILE A 79 -7.66 11.06 14.76
CA ILE A 79 -6.22 10.93 15.07
C ILE A 79 -5.41 11.86 14.16
N VAL A 80 -5.69 11.83 12.86
CA VAL A 80 -5.01 12.70 11.88
C VAL A 80 -5.29 14.17 12.17
N GLU A 81 -6.53 14.52 12.56
CA GLU A 81 -6.88 15.89 12.95
C GLU A 81 -6.03 16.39 14.13
N THR A 82 -5.94 15.57 15.19
CA THR A 82 -5.11 15.89 16.38
C THR A 82 -3.64 16.05 16.02
N LEU A 83 -3.09 15.11 15.24
CA LEU A 83 -1.67 15.13 14.85
C LEU A 83 -1.36 16.29 13.90
N ALA A 84 -2.21 16.55 12.91
CA ALA A 84 -2.06 17.65 11.97
C ALA A 84 -2.13 19.02 12.66
N ALA A 85 -3.07 19.20 13.61
CA ALA A 85 -3.16 20.41 14.42
C ALA A 85 -1.91 20.64 15.28
N ALA A 86 -1.21 19.57 15.69
CA ALA A 86 0.05 19.63 16.42
C ALA A 86 1.30 19.75 15.51
N GLY A 87 1.12 19.79 14.18
CA GLY A 87 2.22 19.87 13.21
C GLY A 87 3.05 18.58 13.11
N LYS A 88 2.52 17.41 13.49
CA LYS A 88 3.24 16.13 13.46
C LYS A 88 3.17 15.49 12.08
N PRO A 89 4.32 15.27 11.40
CA PRO A 89 4.40 14.47 10.17
C PRO A 89 3.85 13.05 10.40
N ILE A 90 3.18 12.50 9.38
CA ILE A 90 2.48 11.21 9.50
C ILE A 90 2.92 10.26 8.38
N LEU A 91 3.42 9.08 8.76
CA LEU A 91 3.54 7.93 7.87
C LEU A 91 2.37 6.98 8.16
N MET A 92 1.44 6.84 7.22
CA MET A 92 0.18 6.16 7.44
C MET A 92 0.06 4.85 6.66
N GLU A 93 -0.49 3.82 7.30
CA GLU A 93 -0.86 2.57 6.63
C GLU A 93 -1.92 2.79 5.54
N LYS A 94 -1.83 1.98 4.50
CA LYS A 94 -2.86 1.90 3.46
C LYS A 94 -4.12 1.14 3.98
N PRO A 95 -5.28 1.32 3.34
CA PRO A 95 -5.61 2.42 2.44
C PRO A 95 -5.63 3.75 3.19
N VAL A 96 -5.56 4.88 2.49
CA VAL A 96 -5.65 6.21 3.14
C VAL A 96 -6.94 6.32 3.95
N GLU A 97 -8.06 5.97 3.31
CA GLU A 97 -9.38 5.83 3.90
C GLU A 97 -10.23 4.86 3.05
N ARG A 98 -11.49 4.61 3.45
CA ARG A 98 -12.38 3.61 2.83
C ARG A 98 -12.92 4.06 1.46
N THR A 99 -13.06 5.35 1.22
CA THR A 99 -13.57 5.91 -0.03
C THR A 99 -12.61 6.98 -0.56
N LEU A 100 -12.68 7.27 -1.86
CA LEU A 100 -11.88 8.32 -2.48
C LEU A 100 -12.13 9.69 -1.83
N ASP A 101 -13.41 10.05 -1.59
CA ASP A 101 -13.77 11.36 -1.00
C ASP A 101 -13.19 11.50 0.41
N ALA A 102 -13.33 10.48 1.24
CA ALA A 102 -12.78 10.49 2.60
C ALA A 102 -11.24 10.51 2.61
N ALA A 103 -10.62 9.77 1.68
CA ALA A 103 -9.17 9.78 1.49
C ALA A 103 -8.68 11.17 1.05
N THR A 104 -9.39 11.80 0.11
CA THR A 104 -9.08 13.15 -0.38
C THR A 104 -9.18 14.16 0.76
N ALA A 105 -10.26 14.15 1.53
CA ALA A 105 -10.44 15.06 2.66
C ALA A 105 -9.34 14.91 3.73
N LEU A 106 -8.87 13.69 3.97
CA LEU A 106 -7.79 13.42 4.91
C LEU A 106 -6.44 13.97 4.40
N VAL A 107 -6.12 13.76 3.13
CA VAL A 107 -4.91 14.30 2.50
C VAL A 107 -4.93 15.82 2.53
N GLU A 108 -6.04 16.45 2.12
CA GLU A 108 -6.21 17.91 2.11
C GLU A 108 -6.09 18.52 3.50
N ARG A 109 -6.53 17.82 4.54
CA ARG A 109 -6.33 18.26 5.93
C ARG A 109 -4.86 18.35 6.31
N CYS A 110 -4.06 17.35 5.97
CA CYS A 110 -2.61 17.36 6.20
C CYS A 110 -1.93 18.47 5.39
N GLU A 111 -2.31 18.65 4.12
CA GLU A 111 -1.77 19.72 3.27
C GLU A 111 -2.11 21.11 3.79
N ALA A 112 -3.37 21.34 4.20
CA ALA A 112 -3.79 22.61 4.79
C ALA A 112 -3.07 22.95 6.10
N ALA A 113 -2.68 21.94 6.88
CA ALA A 113 -1.87 22.08 8.08
C ALA A 113 -0.36 22.19 7.79
N GLY A 114 0.07 22.04 6.53
CA GLY A 114 1.49 21.99 6.15
C GLY A 114 2.24 20.78 6.70
N VAL A 115 1.52 19.68 7.00
CA VAL A 115 2.07 18.47 7.60
C VAL A 115 2.41 17.44 6.52
N PRO A 116 3.67 16.97 6.44
CA PRO A 116 4.05 15.88 5.55
C PRO A 116 3.25 14.60 5.83
N LEU A 117 2.64 14.04 4.77
CA LEU A 117 1.90 12.78 4.81
C LEU A 117 2.52 11.80 3.83
N GLY A 118 3.07 10.68 4.33
CA GLY A 118 3.51 9.53 3.56
C GLY A 118 2.56 8.35 3.73
N ILE A 119 2.42 7.51 2.69
CA ILE A 119 1.56 6.32 2.74
C ILE A 119 2.41 5.06 2.58
N MET A 120 2.11 4.04 3.40
CA MET A 120 2.81 2.75 3.39
C MET A 120 2.36 1.88 2.21
N LEU A 121 2.83 2.24 1.02
CA LEU A 121 2.68 1.46 -0.21
C LEU A 121 4.04 0.86 -0.57
N GLN A 122 4.51 -0.06 0.27
CA GLN A 122 5.88 -0.57 0.33
C GLN A 122 6.35 -1.31 -0.92
N HIS A 123 5.47 -1.66 -1.86
CA HIS A 123 5.91 -2.25 -3.13
C HIS A 123 6.78 -1.30 -3.95
N ARG A 124 6.60 0.03 -3.81
CA ARG A 124 7.49 1.03 -4.46
C ARG A 124 8.91 1.03 -3.88
N ALA A 125 9.11 0.52 -2.66
CA ALA A 125 10.40 0.46 -1.98
C ALA A 125 11.18 -0.82 -2.25
N ARG A 126 10.68 -1.74 -3.09
CA ARG A 126 11.42 -2.94 -3.51
C ARG A 126 12.67 -2.51 -4.28
N PRO A 127 13.88 -3.01 -3.94
CA PRO A 127 15.12 -2.63 -4.64
C PRO A 127 15.02 -2.78 -6.17
N VAL A 128 14.43 -3.88 -6.63
CA VAL A 128 14.23 -4.16 -8.07
C VAL A 128 13.34 -3.13 -8.79
N VAL A 129 12.53 -2.35 -8.05
CA VAL A 129 11.76 -1.24 -8.63
C VAL A 129 12.67 -0.05 -8.95
N ALA A 130 13.67 0.21 -8.10
CA ALA A 130 14.69 1.21 -8.38
C ALA A 130 15.54 0.79 -9.60
N ASP A 131 15.93 -0.50 -9.67
CA ASP A 131 16.66 -1.05 -10.81
C ASP A 131 15.85 -0.88 -12.11
N LEU A 132 14.55 -1.22 -12.09
CA LEU A 132 13.68 -1.02 -13.26
C LEU A 132 13.60 0.45 -13.66
N ARG A 133 13.40 1.37 -12.69
CA ARG A 133 13.33 2.81 -12.98
C ARG A 133 14.59 3.36 -13.62
N ALA A 134 15.76 2.80 -13.29
CA ALA A 134 17.05 3.21 -13.87
C ALA A 134 17.15 2.85 -15.37
N VAL A 135 16.48 1.78 -15.82
CA VAL A 135 16.60 1.26 -17.20
C VAL A 135 15.33 1.42 -18.04
N ILE A 136 14.20 1.82 -17.42
CA ILE A 136 12.89 1.88 -18.11
C ILE A 136 12.90 2.82 -19.32
N GLY A 137 13.72 3.88 -19.29
CA GLY A 137 13.90 4.81 -20.41
C GLY A 137 14.52 4.17 -21.64
N ASP A 138 15.43 3.20 -21.46
CA ASP A 138 16.11 2.50 -22.54
C ASP A 138 15.22 1.47 -23.25
N LEU A 139 14.15 1.04 -22.58
CA LEU A 139 13.15 0.12 -23.14
C LEU A 139 12.16 0.81 -24.10
N GLY A 140 12.21 2.14 -24.21
CA GLY A 140 11.34 2.93 -25.06
C GLY A 140 9.91 3.09 -24.50
N PRO A 141 8.95 3.58 -25.31
CA PRO A 141 7.61 3.84 -24.83
C PRO A 141 6.86 2.56 -24.45
N LEU A 142 6.10 2.63 -23.34
CA LEU A 142 5.21 1.56 -22.90
C LEU A 142 4.13 1.30 -23.95
N ARG A 143 3.82 0.03 -24.21
CA ARG A 143 2.79 -0.43 -25.15
C ARG A 143 1.68 -1.21 -24.44
N MET A 144 2.04 -2.07 -23.48
CA MET A 144 1.06 -2.90 -22.78
C MET A 144 1.54 -3.17 -21.35
N ALA A 145 0.59 -3.34 -20.43
CA ALA A 145 0.84 -3.77 -19.06
C ALA A 145 -0.05 -4.96 -18.67
N GLU A 146 0.52 -5.94 -17.99
CA GLU A 146 -0.18 -7.07 -17.39
C GLU A 146 0.02 -7.05 -15.88
N VAL A 147 -1.07 -7.04 -15.11
CA VAL A 147 -1.04 -7.02 -13.65
C VAL A 147 -1.88 -8.17 -13.13
N ASN A 148 -1.25 -9.04 -12.33
CA ASN A 148 -1.91 -10.18 -11.74
C ASN A 148 -1.65 -10.27 -10.24
N VAL A 149 -2.71 -10.43 -9.46
CA VAL A 149 -2.68 -10.63 -7.99
C VAL A 149 -3.51 -11.88 -7.66
N PRO A 150 -3.03 -13.09 -7.99
CA PRO A 150 -3.74 -14.35 -7.80
C PRO A 150 -3.50 -14.91 -6.40
N TRP A 151 -3.99 -14.23 -5.38
CA TRP A 151 -3.79 -14.57 -3.98
C TRP A 151 -4.86 -15.51 -3.46
N TRP A 152 -4.57 -16.12 -2.32
CA TRP A 152 -5.52 -16.96 -1.58
C TRP A 152 -5.68 -16.45 -0.15
N ARG A 153 -6.94 -16.38 0.29
CA ARG A 153 -7.29 -16.24 1.71
C ARG A 153 -8.30 -17.30 2.07
N PRO A 154 -8.14 -18.01 3.20
CA PRO A 154 -9.19 -18.90 3.69
C PRO A 154 -10.38 -18.09 4.21
N GLN A 155 -11.58 -18.69 4.27
CA GLN A 155 -12.78 -18.05 4.82
C GLN A 155 -12.53 -17.49 6.25
N ALA A 156 -11.77 -18.22 7.08
CA ALA A 156 -11.41 -17.78 8.44
C ALA A 156 -10.73 -16.39 8.50
N TYR A 157 -10.10 -15.93 7.41
CA TYR A 157 -9.58 -14.57 7.32
C TYR A 157 -10.71 -13.53 7.30
N TYR A 158 -11.84 -13.85 6.67
CA TYR A 158 -13.01 -12.97 6.55
C TYR A 158 -13.99 -13.12 7.70
N ASP A 159 -13.88 -14.18 8.53
CA ASP A 159 -14.70 -14.39 9.74
C ASP A 159 -14.34 -13.39 10.86
N GLU A 160 -13.20 -12.69 10.76
CA GLU A 160 -12.85 -11.61 11.67
C GLU A 160 -13.87 -10.47 11.56
N PRO A 161 -14.45 -9.97 12.69
CA PRO A 161 -15.53 -9.01 12.67
C PRO A 161 -15.27 -7.79 11.80
N GLY A 162 -16.13 -7.57 10.80
CA GLY A 162 -16.11 -6.46 9.86
C GLY A 162 -15.08 -6.58 8.73
N ARG A 163 -14.29 -7.64 8.66
CA ARG A 163 -13.35 -7.83 7.55
C ARG A 163 -14.11 -8.12 6.25
N GLY A 164 -13.63 -7.54 5.14
CA GLY A 164 -14.29 -7.66 3.84
C GLY A 164 -15.61 -6.90 3.75
N THR A 165 -15.81 -5.90 4.62
CA THR A 165 -16.98 -5.01 4.56
C THR A 165 -16.59 -3.59 4.15
N TYR A 166 -17.49 -2.88 3.47
CA TYR A 166 -17.29 -1.48 3.14
C TYR A 166 -17.20 -0.59 4.39
N ALA A 167 -17.90 -0.97 5.46
CA ALA A 167 -17.94 -0.19 6.70
C ALA A 167 -16.59 -0.15 7.44
N ARG A 168 -15.83 -1.24 7.45
CA ARG A 168 -14.53 -1.34 8.13
C ARG A 168 -13.37 -1.14 7.19
N ASP A 169 -13.30 -1.93 6.11
CA ASP A 169 -12.12 -2.03 5.24
C ASP A 169 -12.24 -1.13 4.00
N GLY A 170 -13.45 -0.71 3.63
CA GLY A 170 -13.74 0.10 2.46
C GLY A 170 -13.97 -0.70 1.18
N GLY A 171 -13.96 -2.04 1.23
CA GLY A 171 -14.12 -2.92 0.08
C GLY A 171 -13.40 -4.24 0.25
N GLY A 172 -13.22 -4.97 -0.85
CA GLY A 172 -12.64 -6.29 -0.92
C GLY A 172 -11.18 -6.33 -1.38
N VAL A 173 -10.91 -7.22 -2.35
CA VAL A 173 -9.54 -7.50 -2.81
C VAL A 173 -8.84 -6.26 -3.36
N MET A 174 -9.55 -5.35 -4.02
CA MET A 174 -8.93 -4.17 -4.64
C MET A 174 -8.29 -3.26 -3.60
N ILE A 175 -9.03 -2.88 -2.55
CA ILE A 175 -8.55 -1.91 -1.55
C ILE A 175 -7.71 -2.57 -0.44
N SER A 176 -7.96 -3.85 -0.14
CA SER A 176 -7.30 -4.52 0.98
C SER A 176 -5.98 -5.20 0.58
N GLN A 177 -5.91 -5.82 -0.59
CA GLN A 177 -4.75 -6.61 -1.04
C GLN A 177 -4.10 -6.04 -2.30
N ALA A 178 -4.84 -5.90 -3.40
CA ALA A 178 -4.28 -5.53 -4.69
C ALA A 178 -3.79 -4.08 -4.76
N ILE A 179 -4.20 -3.22 -3.83
CA ILE A 179 -3.82 -1.79 -3.78
C ILE A 179 -2.31 -1.56 -3.92
N HIS A 180 -1.48 -2.40 -3.30
CA HIS A 180 -0.02 -2.30 -3.39
C HIS A 180 0.51 -2.50 -4.81
N THR A 181 -0.03 -3.50 -5.51
CA THR A 181 0.38 -3.84 -6.88
C THR A 181 -0.20 -2.86 -7.89
N MET A 182 -1.44 -2.40 -7.68
CA MET A 182 -2.05 -1.34 -8.49
C MET A 182 -1.31 -0.01 -8.35
N ASP A 183 -0.92 0.36 -7.13
CA ASP A 183 -0.10 1.55 -6.88
C ASP A 183 1.28 1.45 -7.54
N LEU A 184 1.94 0.28 -7.39
CA LEU A 184 3.20 0.03 -8.07
C LEU A 184 3.06 0.18 -9.59
N MET A 185 2.03 -0.44 -10.19
CA MET A 185 1.74 -0.27 -11.62
C MET A 185 1.63 1.21 -11.98
N LEU A 186 0.74 1.97 -11.33
CA LEU A 186 0.55 3.40 -11.60
C LEU A 186 1.86 4.19 -11.52
N SER A 187 2.72 3.87 -10.56
CA SER A 187 4.02 4.53 -10.37
C SER A 187 5.02 4.28 -11.51
N LEU A 188 4.82 3.21 -12.29
CA LEU A 188 5.69 2.80 -13.41
C LEU A 188 5.09 3.14 -14.78
N THR A 189 3.77 3.14 -14.91
CA THR A 189 3.07 3.32 -16.19
C THR A 189 2.52 4.73 -16.40
N GLY A 190 2.38 5.49 -15.31
CA GLY A 190 1.57 6.70 -15.28
C GLY A 190 0.07 6.40 -15.13
N PRO A 191 -0.78 7.42 -15.22
CA PRO A 191 -2.19 7.32 -14.89
C PRO A 191 -2.98 6.49 -15.91
N VAL A 192 -4.00 5.79 -15.39
CA VAL A 192 -5.04 5.15 -16.19
C VAL A 192 -6.07 6.21 -16.62
N ALA A 193 -6.52 6.15 -17.87
CA ALA A 193 -7.53 7.06 -18.42
C ALA A 193 -8.93 6.44 -18.38
N GLU A 194 -9.05 5.16 -18.70
CA GLU A 194 -10.33 4.44 -18.80
C GLU A 194 -10.19 3.00 -18.30
N VAL A 195 -11.26 2.46 -17.72
CA VAL A 195 -11.36 1.07 -17.28
C VAL A 195 -12.67 0.43 -17.71
N SER A 196 -12.63 -0.87 -18.03
CA SER A 196 -13.79 -1.75 -18.14
C SER A 196 -13.56 -2.95 -17.24
N ALA A 197 -14.46 -3.24 -16.31
CA ALA A 197 -14.25 -4.25 -15.30
C ALA A 197 -15.44 -5.16 -15.06
N MET A 198 -15.16 -6.37 -14.57
CA MET A 198 -16.08 -7.27 -13.91
C MET A 198 -15.55 -7.52 -12.51
N SER A 199 -16.39 -7.39 -11.49
CA SER A 199 -16.09 -7.73 -10.11
C SER A 199 -17.18 -8.63 -9.53
N ALA A 200 -16.81 -9.50 -8.60
CA ALA A 200 -17.72 -10.42 -7.96
C ALA A 200 -17.18 -10.87 -6.59
N THR A 201 -18.08 -11.34 -5.74
CA THR A 201 -17.77 -12.25 -4.63
C THR A 201 -17.97 -13.66 -5.14
N THR A 202 -16.89 -14.46 -5.14
CA THR A 202 -16.96 -15.84 -5.63
C THR A 202 -17.63 -16.78 -4.60
N GLY A 203 -17.93 -18.03 -5.00
CA GLY A 203 -18.45 -19.03 -4.07
C GLY A 203 -17.43 -19.55 -3.04
N PHE A 204 -16.21 -19.01 -2.99
CA PHE A 204 -15.20 -19.39 -1.99
C PHE A 204 -15.35 -18.63 -0.68
N HIS A 205 -15.94 -17.42 -0.71
CA HIS A 205 -16.05 -16.56 0.47
C HIS A 205 -17.48 -16.10 0.73
N ASP A 206 -17.83 -16.04 2.01
CA ASP A 206 -19.00 -15.34 2.52
C ASP A 206 -18.54 -13.98 3.06
N MET A 207 -18.65 -12.93 2.23
CA MET A 207 -18.25 -11.58 2.53
C MET A 207 -19.07 -10.58 1.72
N GLU A 208 -19.13 -9.32 2.18
CA GLU A 208 -19.95 -8.27 1.56
C GLU A 208 -19.35 -7.76 0.24
N SER A 209 -18.05 -7.59 0.19
CA SER A 209 -17.35 -6.97 -0.93
C SER A 209 -16.75 -8.00 -1.89
N GLU A 210 -16.09 -7.54 -2.94
CA GLU A 210 -15.52 -8.39 -3.98
C GLU A 210 -14.24 -9.12 -3.52
N ASP A 211 -14.13 -10.40 -3.87
CA ASP A 211 -12.90 -11.18 -3.77
C ASP A 211 -12.26 -11.46 -5.13
N PHE A 212 -12.87 -10.92 -6.20
CA PHE A 212 -12.46 -11.10 -7.58
C PHE A 212 -12.69 -9.82 -8.40
N VAL A 213 -11.69 -9.43 -9.20
CA VAL A 213 -11.81 -8.41 -10.25
C VAL A 213 -10.98 -8.81 -11.47
N CYS A 214 -11.55 -8.59 -12.66
CA CYS A 214 -10.86 -8.66 -13.94
C CYS A 214 -11.20 -7.41 -14.76
N ALA A 215 -10.18 -6.70 -15.26
CA ALA A 215 -10.36 -5.42 -15.93
C ALA A 215 -9.43 -5.21 -17.13
N GLY A 216 -9.95 -4.54 -18.17
CA GLY A 216 -9.16 -3.91 -19.22
C GLY A 216 -8.86 -2.46 -18.85
N LEU A 217 -7.63 -2.02 -19.12
CA LEU A 217 -7.12 -0.68 -18.80
C LEU A 217 -6.67 0.03 -20.08
N ARG A 218 -6.93 1.33 -20.15
CA ARG A 218 -6.31 2.24 -21.11
C ARG A 218 -5.56 3.33 -20.36
N PHE A 219 -4.27 3.43 -20.60
CA PHE A 219 -3.42 4.43 -19.94
C PHE A 219 -3.47 5.78 -20.68
N ALA A 220 -3.20 6.87 -19.98
CA ALA A 220 -3.19 8.21 -20.54
C ALA A 220 -2.15 8.40 -21.66
N ASN A 221 -1.06 7.61 -21.64
CA ASN A 221 -0.03 7.59 -22.67
C ASN A 221 -0.40 6.75 -23.92
N GLY A 222 -1.62 6.19 -23.97
CA GLY A 222 -2.14 5.38 -25.07
C GLY A 222 -1.82 3.89 -24.99
N ALA A 223 -1.02 3.44 -24.03
CA ALA A 223 -0.82 2.01 -23.77
C ALA A 223 -2.13 1.36 -23.30
N VAL A 224 -2.22 0.04 -23.44
CA VAL A 224 -3.35 -0.75 -22.95
C VAL A 224 -2.85 -1.75 -21.89
N GLY A 225 -3.76 -2.33 -21.12
CA GLY A 225 -3.38 -3.35 -20.16
C GLY A 225 -4.55 -4.12 -19.60
N GLN A 226 -4.20 -5.08 -18.74
CA GLN A 226 -5.16 -5.86 -17.98
C GLN A 226 -4.78 -5.86 -16.48
N LEU A 227 -5.81 -5.95 -15.65
CA LEU A 227 -5.70 -6.19 -14.22
C LEU A 227 -6.54 -7.42 -13.85
N PHE A 228 -5.90 -8.37 -13.19
CA PHE A 228 -6.57 -9.47 -12.53
C PHE A 228 -6.19 -9.48 -11.06
N ALA A 229 -7.17 -9.46 -10.15
CA ALA A 229 -6.93 -9.60 -8.73
C ALA A 229 -7.99 -10.45 -8.05
N THR A 230 -7.57 -11.35 -7.17
CA THR A 230 -8.48 -12.21 -6.41
C THR A 230 -7.82 -12.71 -5.13
N THR A 231 -8.63 -12.99 -4.12
CA THR A 231 -8.23 -13.77 -2.94
C THR A 231 -8.81 -15.18 -2.95
N ALA A 232 -9.36 -15.63 -4.08
CA ALA A 232 -9.97 -16.94 -4.28
C ALA A 232 -9.12 -17.91 -5.15
N SER A 233 -7.83 -17.61 -5.36
CA SER A 233 -6.92 -18.41 -6.19
C SER A 233 -6.07 -19.36 -5.34
N PHE A 234 -6.63 -20.51 -4.93
CA PHE A 234 -5.89 -21.51 -4.13
C PHE A 234 -4.71 -22.13 -4.91
N PRO A 235 -3.52 -22.36 -4.31
CA PRO A 235 -3.09 -22.03 -2.93
C PRO A 235 -2.54 -20.60 -2.76
N GLY A 236 -2.63 -19.75 -3.76
CA GLY A 236 -2.03 -18.43 -3.89
C GLY A 236 -0.68 -18.48 -4.62
N ARG A 237 -0.45 -17.47 -5.44
CA ARG A 237 0.82 -17.28 -6.18
C ARG A 237 1.24 -15.82 -6.02
N GLY A 238 2.54 -15.56 -6.19
CA GLY A 238 3.09 -14.20 -6.18
C GLY A 238 2.36 -13.29 -7.16
N GLU A 239 2.17 -12.04 -6.78
CA GLU A 239 1.70 -11.01 -7.69
C GLU A 239 2.76 -10.70 -8.75
N THR A 240 2.32 -10.37 -9.96
CA THR A 240 3.19 -10.02 -11.07
C THR A 240 2.76 -8.70 -11.71
N VAL A 241 3.77 -7.93 -12.15
CA VAL A 241 3.60 -6.78 -13.03
C VAL A 241 4.54 -6.97 -14.22
N THR A 242 3.97 -7.14 -15.43
CA THR A 242 4.75 -7.23 -16.67
C THR A 242 4.47 -6.01 -17.51
N LEU A 243 5.52 -5.30 -17.89
CA LEU A 243 5.46 -4.10 -18.71
C LEU A 243 6.14 -4.40 -20.06
N HIS A 244 5.39 -4.20 -21.15
CA HIS A 244 5.88 -4.38 -22.51
C HIS A 244 6.13 -3.03 -23.16
N PHE A 245 7.39 -2.79 -23.47
CA PHE A 245 7.87 -1.56 -24.12
C PHE A 245 8.18 -1.80 -25.59
N ALA A 246 8.53 -0.75 -26.31
CA ALA A 246 8.88 -0.85 -27.71
C ALA A 246 10.12 -1.74 -27.95
N GLU A 247 11.12 -1.68 -27.05
CA GLU A 247 12.42 -2.35 -27.20
C GLU A 247 12.63 -3.54 -26.24
N GLY A 248 11.63 -3.91 -25.46
CA GLY A 248 11.73 -5.05 -24.56
C GLY A 248 10.58 -5.16 -23.58
N SER A 249 10.71 -6.07 -22.63
CA SER A 249 9.75 -6.24 -21.54
C SER A 249 10.46 -6.36 -20.19
N ALA A 250 9.76 -5.91 -19.15
CA ALA A 250 10.16 -6.04 -17.76
C ALA A 250 9.10 -6.82 -16.98
N HIS A 251 9.50 -7.91 -16.33
CA HIS A 251 8.63 -8.75 -15.52
C HIS A 251 9.06 -8.68 -14.05
N LEU A 252 8.19 -8.13 -13.22
CA LEU A 252 8.35 -8.07 -11.77
C LEU A 252 7.53 -9.19 -11.11
N GLU A 253 8.17 -10.01 -10.30
CA GLU A 253 7.51 -10.98 -9.44
C GLU A 253 8.13 -10.90 -8.04
N ALA A 254 7.35 -10.48 -7.04
CA ALA A 254 7.80 -10.27 -5.67
C ALA A 254 9.13 -9.47 -5.59
N GLY A 255 10.25 -10.11 -5.24
CA GLY A 255 11.56 -9.47 -5.10
C GLY A 255 12.46 -9.60 -6.34
N GLN A 256 11.96 -10.08 -7.49
CA GLN A 256 12.74 -10.34 -8.69
C GLN A 256 12.25 -9.51 -9.87
N LEU A 257 13.19 -9.04 -10.69
CA LEU A 257 12.96 -8.35 -11.95
C LEU A 257 13.68 -9.11 -13.07
N LYS A 258 12.94 -9.48 -14.10
CA LYS A 258 13.49 -10.00 -15.36
C LYS A 258 13.28 -8.96 -16.46
N ILE A 259 14.33 -8.65 -17.22
CA ILE A 259 14.28 -7.75 -18.38
C ILE A 259 14.71 -8.55 -19.61
N ASP A 260 13.82 -8.62 -20.62
CA ASP A 260 14.08 -9.24 -21.91
C ASP A 260 14.10 -8.14 -22.98
N ARG A 261 15.22 -7.96 -23.72
CA ARG A 261 15.34 -6.95 -24.77
C ARG A 261 15.18 -7.57 -26.15
N ARG A 262 14.71 -6.76 -27.10
CA ARG A 262 14.49 -7.22 -28.49
C ARG A 262 15.77 -7.57 -29.24
N ASP A 263 16.94 -7.14 -28.79
CA ASP A 263 18.25 -7.55 -29.32
C ASP A 263 18.64 -8.99 -28.92
N GLY A 264 17.80 -9.67 -28.13
CA GLY A 264 18.00 -11.03 -27.63
C GLY A 264 18.70 -11.10 -26.28
N THR A 265 19.07 -9.99 -25.66
CA THR A 265 19.68 -9.99 -24.33
C THR A 265 18.60 -10.12 -23.25
N SER A 266 18.94 -10.81 -22.16
CA SER A 266 18.09 -11.00 -21.01
C SER A 266 18.90 -10.87 -19.71
N GLU A 267 18.33 -10.25 -18.70
CA GLU A 267 18.94 -10.14 -17.38
C GLU A 267 17.90 -10.40 -16.27
N VAL A 268 18.38 -10.90 -15.13
CA VAL A 268 17.55 -11.12 -13.93
C VAL A 268 18.24 -10.44 -12.77
N LEU A 269 17.50 -9.57 -12.08
CA LEU A 269 17.95 -8.80 -10.93
C LEU A 269 17.12 -9.16 -9.69
N GLY A 270 17.70 -8.99 -8.51
CA GLY A 270 17.05 -9.31 -7.25
C GLY A 270 16.96 -10.81 -6.96
N GLN A 271 16.22 -11.15 -5.92
CA GLN A 271 16.02 -12.53 -5.47
C GLN A 271 14.53 -12.78 -5.23
N ALA A 272 14.10 -14.01 -5.48
CA ALA A 272 12.74 -14.42 -5.17
C ALA A 272 12.44 -14.22 -3.68
N ALA A 273 11.31 -13.59 -3.39
CA ALA A 273 10.85 -13.30 -2.03
C ALA A 273 9.40 -13.75 -1.88
N THR A 274 8.98 -14.01 -0.64
CA THR A 274 7.58 -14.24 -0.32
C THR A 274 6.80 -12.91 -0.32
N SER A 275 5.57 -12.94 -0.79
CA SER A 275 4.72 -11.74 -0.92
C SER A 275 3.45 -11.77 -0.06
N GLY A 276 3.29 -12.77 0.82
CA GLY A 276 2.06 -12.95 1.59
C GLY A 276 0.86 -13.39 0.74
N ALA A 277 1.11 -13.96 -0.44
CA ALA A 277 0.06 -14.36 -1.39
C ALA A 277 -0.77 -15.58 -0.94
N GLY A 278 -0.23 -16.42 -0.05
CA GLY A 278 -0.87 -17.63 0.47
C GLY A 278 -1.80 -17.39 1.67
N ALA A 279 -2.07 -18.45 2.42
CA ALA A 279 -2.98 -18.42 3.57
C ALA A 279 -2.51 -17.49 4.71
N ASP A 280 -1.21 -17.31 4.87
CA ASP A 280 -0.65 -16.34 5.83
C ASP A 280 -0.43 -14.97 5.18
N PRO A 281 -1.26 -13.97 5.50
CA PRO A 281 -1.14 -12.63 4.94
C PRO A 281 0.11 -11.88 5.40
N MET A 282 0.80 -12.37 6.46
CA MET A 282 1.99 -11.72 7.04
C MET A 282 3.30 -12.36 6.59
N ALA A 283 3.26 -13.37 5.70
CA ALA A 283 4.43 -14.07 5.18
C ALA A 283 5.21 -13.22 4.13
N PHE A 284 5.69 -12.04 4.53
CA PHE A 284 6.51 -11.17 3.70
C PHE A 284 7.63 -10.51 4.54
N THR A 285 8.66 -9.99 3.87
CA THR A 285 9.78 -9.32 4.55
C THR A 285 9.38 -7.96 5.13
N SER A 286 9.86 -7.63 6.32
CA SER A 286 9.73 -6.31 6.92
C SER A 286 10.67 -5.26 6.28
N ASP A 287 11.63 -5.68 5.45
CA ASP A 287 12.62 -4.77 4.86
C ASP A 287 11.98 -3.70 3.98
N TRP A 288 10.90 -4.04 3.26
CA TRP A 288 10.21 -3.04 2.43
C TRP A 288 9.51 -1.96 3.28
N HIS A 289 8.99 -2.34 4.47
CA HIS A 289 8.47 -1.37 5.44
C HIS A 289 9.61 -0.52 6.01
N ARG A 290 10.74 -1.15 6.35
CA ARG A 290 11.93 -0.44 6.83
C ARG A 290 12.37 0.62 5.83
N PHE A 291 12.50 0.28 4.54
CA PHE A 291 12.90 1.23 3.52
C PHE A 291 11.94 2.43 3.40
N VAL A 292 10.62 2.21 3.51
CA VAL A 292 9.64 3.31 3.51
C VAL A 292 9.75 4.16 4.77
N ILE A 293 9.97 3.56 5.94
CA ILE A 293 10.15 4.28 7.21
C ILE A 293 11.40 5.16 7.14
N GLU A 294 12.53 4.61 6.68
CA GLU A 294 13.80 5.33 6.53
C GLU A 294 13.68 6.43 5.47
N ASP A 295 13.05 6.15 4.31
CA ASP A 295 12.79 7.19 3.29
C ASP A 295 11.94 8.33 3.85
N PHE A 296 10.91 8.01 4.64
CA PHE A 296 10.08 9.04 5.26
C PHE A 296 10.89 9.91 6.22
N ALA A 297 11.72 9.31 7.06
CA ALA A 297 12.60 10.04 7.97
C ALA A 297 13.60 10.94 7.19
N TYR A 298 14.24 10.41 6.15
CA TYR A 298 15.12 11.19 5.27
C TYR A 298 14.37 12.31 4.54
N SER A 299 13.14 12.05 4.08
CA SER A 299 12.33 13.06 3.39
C SER A 299 12.06 14.28 4.26
N LEU A 300 11.85 14.09 5.57
CA LEU A 300 11.67 15.16 6.54
C LEU A 300 12.96 15.95 6.73
N THR A 301 14.10 15.28 6.85
CA THR A 301 15.43 15.92 7.00
C THR A 301 15.80 16.72 5.76
N ASP A 302 15.61 16.13 4.58
CA ASP A 302 15.99 16.69 3.28
C ASP A 302 14.95 17.70 2.75
N LYS A 303 13.80 17.83 3.42
CA LYS A 303 12.67 18.67 3.01
C LYS A 303 12.20 18.35 1.57
N ARG A 304 12.15 17.08 1.25
CA ARG A 304 11.62 16.55 -0.02
C ARG A 304 10.32 15.76 0.20
N PRO A 305 9.53 15.51 -0.85
CA PRO A 305 8.42 14.57 -0.73
C PRO A 305 8.89 13.17 -0.31
N PRO A 306 8.09 12.41 0.48
CA PRO A 306 8.35 11.01 0.76
C PRO A 306 8.16 10.15 -0.50
N LEU A 307 8.60 8.89 -0.46
CA LEU A 307 8.48 7.92 -1.56
C LEU A 307 7.05 7.81 -2.11
N VAL A 308 6.06 7.87 -1.24
CA VAL A 308 4.63 7.89 -1.59
C VAL A 308 3.95 9.02 -0.83
N PRO A 309 3.85 10.22 -1.41
CA PRO A 309 3.08 11.32 -0.82
C PRO A 309 1.59 10.97 -0.73
N GLY A 310 0.89 11.55 0.23
CA GLY A 310 -0.57 11.34 0.37
C GLY A 310 -1.34 11.62 -0.93
N ARG A 311 -0.99 12.69 -1.66
CA ARG A 311 -1.63 13.06 -2.92
C ARG A 311 -1.45 11.98 -4.01
N ASP A 312 -0.25 11.38 -4.12
CA ASP A 312 0.03 10.31 -5.08
C ASP A 312 -0.78 9.04 -4.77
N ALA A 313 -0.97 8.74 -3.48
CA ALA A 313 -1.77 7.58 -3.07
C ALA A 313 -3.25 7.72 -3.43
N LEU A 314 -3.77 8.92 -3.70
CA LEU A 314 -5.14 9.11 -4.18
C LEU A 314 -5.34 8.55 -5.58
N GLU A 315 -4.30 8.41 -6.41
CA GLU A 315 -4.43 7.86 -7.76
C GLU A 315 -4.86 6.39 -7.74
N VAL A 316 -4.37 5.59 -6.80
CA VAL A 316 -4.84 4.20 -6.68
C VAL A 316 -6.26 4.14 -6.08
N HIS A 317 -6.65 5.06 -5.21
CA HIS A 317 -8.04 5.17 -4.74
C HIS A 317 -8.99 5.54 -5.88
N ARG A 318 -8.58 6.47 -6.76
CA ARG A 318 -9.35 6.85 -7.96
C ARG A 318 -9.52 5.66 -8.90
N LEU A 319 -8.45 4.88 -9.12
CA LEU A 319 -8.51 3.66 -9.93
C LEU A 319 -9.48 2.64 -9.32
N ILE A 320 -9.44 2.40 -8.01
CA ILE A 320 -10.36 1.50 -7.32
C ILE A 320 -11.81 1.96 -7.49
N ALA A 321 -12.11 3.23 -7.26
CA ALA A 321 -13.46 3.78 -7.44
C ALA A 321 -13.97 3.62 -8.89
N ALA A 322 -13.09 3.81 -9.88
CA ALA A 322 -13.43 3.60 -11.29
C ALA A 322 -13.72 2.12 -11.59
N LEU A 323 -12.90 1.20 -11.07
CA LEU A 323 -13.08 -0.25 -11.22
C LEU A 323 -14.37 -0.74 -10.58
N GLU A 324 -14.68 -0.28 -9.37
CA GLU A 324 -15.95 -0.58 -8.67
C GLU A 324 -17.15 -0.07 -9.46
N LYS A 325 -17.09 1.16 -9.97
CA LYS A 325 -18.15 1.74 -10.80
C LYS A 325 -18.32 0.95 -12.09
N ALA A 326 -17.23 0.61 -12.78
CA ALA A 326 -17.28 -0.18 -14.02
C ALA A 326 -17.85 -1.59 -13.77
N GLY A 327 -17.39 -2.29 -12.70
CA GLY A 327 -17.90 -3.62 -12.33
C GLY A 327 -19.38 -3.62 -11.99
N ARG A 328 -19.88 -2.57 -11.32
CA ARG A 328 -21.28 -2.44 -10.95
C ARG A 328 -22.19 -2.08 -12.14
N THR A 329 -21.71 -1.21 -13.04
CA THR A 329 -22.53 -0.71 -14.17
C THR A 329 -22.40 -1.53 -15.45
N GLY A 330 -21.34 -2.36 -15.57
CA GLY A 330 -21.00 -3.08 -16.79
C GLY A 330 -20.59 -2.17 -17.96
N THR A 331 -20.19 -0.92 -17.67
CA THR A 331 -19.80 0.07 -18.68
C THR A 331 -18.34 0.49 -18.50
N THR A 332 -17.73 0.98 -19.59
CA THR A 332 -16.43 1.64 -19.51
C THR A 332 -16.55 2.94 -18.72
N VAL A 333 -15.62 3.17 -17.80
CA VAL A 333 -15.57 4.36 -16.94
C VAL A 333 -14.29 5.14 -17.23
N SER A 334 -14.45 6.44 -17.51
CA SER A 334 -13.34 7.39 -17.58
C SER A 334 -12.94 7.83 -16.16
N LEU A 335 -11.64 7.83 -15.85
CA LEU A 335 -11.16 8.29 -14.54
C LEU A 335 -11.31 9.80 -14.34
N LYS A 336 -11.62 10.56 -15.41
CA LYS A 336 -11.98 11.97 -15.31
C LYS A 336 -13.38 12.20 -14.71
N ASP A 337 -14.21 11.15 -14.71
CA ASP A 337 -15.59 11.19 -14.22
C ASP A 337 -15.74 10.61 -12.79
N ILE A 338 -14.60 10.44 -12.10
CA ILE A 338 -14.46 9.92 -10.73
C ILE A 338 -14.04 11.03 -9.77
#